data_d3cbb442d01fe93a78d88037fec66de5
#
_entry.id   d3cbb442d01fe93a78d88037fec66de5
#
_cell.length_a   1.000
_cell.length_b   1.000
_cell.length_c   1.000
_cell.angle_alpha   90.00
_cell.angle_beta   90.00
_cell.angle_gamma   90.00
#
_symmetry.space_group_name_H-M   'P 1'
#
loop_
_entity.id
_entity.type
_entity.pdbx_description
1 polymer ?
#
loop_
_entity_poly.entity_id
_entity_poly.type
_entity_poly.pdbx_seq_one_letter_code
_entity_poly.pdbx_strand_id
1 'polypeptide(L)'
;WIGRAGGDEELLFGYEEALGYAVDSHVGDKDGMSAALAVAQLDQQLAESGKNLAKLLEEIAGEFGLHMTDQLSIRFTGDDSKSQMDQKMDQLRSAPPASIGGLPVGEVADLALGFRGLNPTNGMWLGLGSAGRIVVRPSGTEPKLKVYIEIVGEVARNEAQETISAIKTDMSVFFGV
;
A
#
# COMPACT_ATOMS: atom_id res chain seq x y z
N TRP A 1 0.29 14.35 4.81
CA TRP A 1 -0.90 13.93 4.05
C TRP A 1 -2.09 13.65 4.97
N ILE A 2 -1.92 12.91 6.06
CA ILE A 2 -3.00 12.60 7.00
C ILE A 2 -3.66 13.87 7.52
N GLY A 3 -2.91 14.87 7.95
CA GLY A 3 -3.44 16.15 8.46
C GLY A 3 -4.14 17.03 7.41
N ARG A 4 -4.08 16.67 6.12
CA ARG A 4 -4.79 17.38 5.03
C ARG A 4 -5.96 16.57 4.47
N ALA A 5 -6.08 15.31 4.81
CA ALA A 5 -7.12 14.42 4.28
C ALA A 5 -8.50 14.74 4.87
N GLY A 6 -8.56 15.29 6.09
CA GLY A 6 -9.80 15.59 6.79
C GLY A 6 -10.52 16.85 6.29
N GLY A 7 -9.84 17.80 5.61
CA GLY A 7 -10.47 19.07 5.24
C GLY A 7 -11.15 19.75 6.44
N ASP A 8 -12.43 20.09 6.31
CA ASP A 8 -13.29 20.58 7.40
C ASP A 8 -14.02 19.42 8.14
N GLU A 9 -13.81 18.17 7.73
CA GLU A 9 -14.40 16.98 8.35
C GLU A 9 -13.46 16.42 9.45
N GLU A 10 -14.05 15.86 10.50
CA GLU A 10 -13.30 15.26 11.59
C GLU A 10 -12.62 13.96 11.10
N LEU A 11 -11.28 13.91 11.21
CA LEU A 11 -10.52 12.71 10.90
C LEU A 11 -10.75 11.66 12.00
N LEU A 12 -11.40 10.56 11.64
CA LEU A 12 -11.63 9.46 12.56
C LEU A 12 -10.40 8.55 12.69
N PHE A 13 -9.75 8.25 11.57
CA PHE A 13 -8.57 7.39 11.53
C PHE A 13 -7.83 7.53 10.21
N GLY A 14 -6.52 7.48 10.24
CA GLY A 14 -5.66 7.45 9.06
C GLY A 14 -4.42 6.60 9.29
N TYR A 15 -3.91 5.98 8.25
CA TYR A 15 -2.64 5.26 8.33
C TYR A 15 -1.85 5.34 7.03
N GLU A 16 -0.55 5.10 7.15
CA GLU A 16 0.38 4.95 6.03
C GLU A 16 1.07 3.59 6.11
N GLU A 17 1.28 2.93 4.98
CA GLU A 17 2.07 1.68 4.89
C GLU A 17 3.49 1.81 5.48
N ALA A 18 4.02 3.04 5.57
CA ALA A 18 5.29 3.35 6.21
C ALA A 18 5.20 3.49 7.75
N LEU A 19 4.25 2.80 8.40
CA LEU A 19 4.04 2.76 9.85
C LEU A 19 3.71 4.13 10.45
N GLY A 20 2.86 4.90 9.80
CA GLY A 20 2.33 6.16 10.34
C GLY A 20 0.83 6.04 10.61
N TYR A 21 0.39 6.46 11.78
CA TYR A 21 -1.01 6.37 12.21
C TYR A 21 -1.48 7.71 12.78
N ALA A 22 -2.74 8.07 12.52
CA ALA A 22 -3.48 9.12 13.19
C ALA A 22 -4.80 8.52 13.67
N VAL A 23 -5.08 8.59 14.95
CA VAL A 23 -6.24 7.94 15.59
C VAL A 23 -7.34 8.91 15.93
N ASP A 24 -7.07 10.21 15.80
CA ASP A 24 -8.01 11.32 16.02
C ASP A 24 -7.48 12.61 15.40
N SER A 25 -8.18 13.71 15.62
CA SER A 25 -7.82 15.05 15.13
C SER A 25 -6.95 15.87 16.08
N HIS A 26 -6.53 15.35 17.26
CA HIS A 26 -5.76 16.10 18.23
C HIS A 26 -4.33 16.40 17.76
N VAL A 27 -3.75 15.50 16.98
CA VAL A 27 -2.44 15.69 16.36
C VAL A 27 -2.63 15.77 14.84
N GLY A 28 -2.26 16.92 14.26
CA GLY A 28 -2.40 17.19 12.81
C GLY A 28 -1.40 16.43 11.92
N ASP A 29 -0.78 15.37 12.41
CA ASP A 29 0.15 14.49 11.71
C ASP A 29 0.10 13.08 12.35
N LYS A 30 0.99 12.21 11.93
CA LYS A 30 1.15 10.87 12.48
C LYS A 30 1.62 10.91 13.95
N ASP A 31 0.92 10.18 14.79
CA ASP A 31 1.27 10.03 16.21
C ASP A 31 1.26 8.55 16.64
N GLY A 32 2.47 8.02 16.82
CA GLY A 32 2.64 6.63 17.25
C GLY A 32 2.29 6.40 18.73
N MET A 33 2.29 7.43 19.58
CA MET A 33 1.96 7.28 21.00
C MET A 33 0.46 7.10 21.21
N SER A 34 -0.36 7.96 20.60
CA SER A 34 -1.81 7.81 20.65
C SER A 34 -2.27 6.51 19.96
N ALA A 35 -1.64 6.13 18.84
CA ALA A 35 -1.92 4.87 18.18
C ALA A 35 -1.58 3.66 19.07
N ALA A 36 -0.44 3.66 19.76
CA ALA A 36 -0.07 2.58 20.67
C ALA A 36 -1.05 2.48 21.86
N LEU A 37 -1.49 3.61 22.40
CA LEU A 37 -2.50 3.63 23.46
C LEU A 37 -3.84 3.08 22.98
N ALA A 38 -4.30 3.49 21.79
CA ALA A 38 -5.55 2.99 21.22
C ALA A 38 -5.52 1.46 20.99
N VAL A 39 -4.39 0.92 20.48
CA VAL A 39 -4.22 -0.53 20.30
C VAL A 39 -4.19 -1.25 21.66
N ALA A 40 -3.51 -0.71 22.67
CA ALA A 40 -3.48 -1.32 24.01
C ALA A 40 -4.88 -1.35 24.65
N GLN A 41 -5.67 -0.30 24.49
CA GLN A 41 -7.06 -0.25 24.97
C GLN A 41 -7.94 -1.28 24.22
N LEU A 42 -7.77 -1.38 22.91
CA LEU A 42 -8.49 -2.37 22.11
C LEU A 42 -8.13 -3.81 22.53
N ASP A 43 -6.86 -4.11 22.75
CA ASP A 43 -6.41 -5.43 23.18
C ASP A 43 -6.99 -5.80 24.55
N GLN A 44 -7.02 -4.85 25.50
CA GLN A 44 -7.68 -5.05 26.79
C GLN A 44 -9.19 -5.36 26.64
N GLN A 45 -9.93 -4.60 25.84
CA GLN A 45 -11.36 -4.81 25.60
C GLN A 45 -11.61 -6.18 24.95
N LEU A 46 -10.76 -6.59 24.04
CA LEU A 46 -10.84 -7.92 23.40
C LEU A 46 -10.62 -9.04 24.44
N ALA A 47 -9.62 -8.89 25.30
CA ALA A 47 -9.32 -9.85 26.36
C ALA A 47 -10.49 -10.03 27.33
N GLU A 48 -11.21 -8.96 27.72
CA GLU A 48 -12.41 -8.99 28.54
C GLU A 48 -13.55 -9.82 27.92
N SER A 49 -13.59 -9.87 26.58
CA SER A 49 -14.55 -10.69 25.81
C SER A 49 -14.02 -12.05 25.38
N GLY A 50 -12.83 -12.46 25.87
CA GLY A 50 -12.18 -13.73 25.53
C GLY A 50 -11.64 -13.79 24.11
N LYS A 51 -11.39 -12.63 23.50
CA LYS A 51 -10.83 -12.48 22.15
C LYS A 51 -9.41 -11.92 22.20
N ASN A 52 -8.78 -11.84 21.03
CA ASN A 52 -7.50 -11.16 20.81
C ASN A 52 -7.51 -10.49 19.44
N LEU A 53 -6.47 -9.70 19.15
CA LEU A 53 -6.32 -8.97 17.88
C LEU A 53 -6.33 -9.91 16.66
N ALA A 54 -5.72 -11.09 16.75
CA ALA A 54 -5.70 -12.05 15.64
C ALA A 54 -7.13 -12.53 15.31
N LYS A 55 -7.94 -12.82 16.35
CA LYS A 55 -9.34 -13.23 16.18
C LYS A 55 -10.19 -12.10 15.58
N LEU A 56 -9.97 -10.86 16.02
CA LEU A 56 -10.66 -9.71 15.44
C LEU A 56 -10.32 -9.55 13.96
N LEU A 57 -9.05 -9.71 13.56
CA LEU A 57 -8.65 -9.65 12.15
C LEU A 57 -9.28 -10.76 11.30
N GLU A 58 -9.44 -11.97 11.86
CA GLU A 58 -10.16 -13.06 11.20
C GLU A 58 -11.64 -12.72 11.00
N GLU A 59 -12.29 -12.15 12.02
CA GLU A 59 -13.69 -11.73 11.96
C GLU A 59 -13.89 -10.63 10.89
N ILE A 60 -13.02 -9.62 10.87
CA ILE A 60 -13.04 -8.56 9.85
C ILE A 60 -12.85 -9.14 8.45
N ALA A 61 -11.88 -10.04 8.27
CA ALA A 61 -11.66 -10.68 6.98
C ALA A 61 -12.84 -11.57 6.56
N GLY A 62 -13.53 -12.19 7.50
CA GLY A 62 -14.75 -12.99 7.25
C GLY A 62 -15.96 -12.14 6.84
N GLU A 63 -16.07 -10.91 7.34
CA GLU A 63 -17.18 -9.99 7.05
C GLU A 63 -16.96 -9.18 5.77
N PHE A 64 -15.73 -8.67 5.55
CA PHE A 64 -15.42 -7.72 4.48
C PHE A 64 -14.54 -8.30 3.38
N GLY A 65 -14.13 -9.57 3.49
CA GLY A 65 -13.10 -10.16 2.65
C GLY A 65 -11.68 -9.90 3.17
N LEU A 66 -10.73 -10.68 2.68
CA LEU A 66 -9.32 -10.48 3.00
C LEU A 66 -8.81 -9.22 2.29
N HIS A 67 -8.11 -8.37 3.03
CA HIS A 67 -7.27 -7.30 2.52
C HIS A 67 -5.85 -7.56 2.98
N MET A 68 -4.99 -8.03 2.08
CA MET A 68 -3.59 -8.30 2.38
C MET A 68 -2.70 -7.34 1.64
N THR A 69 -1.86 -6.62 2.38
CA THR A 69 -0.91 -5.67 1.83
C THR A 69 0.53 -6.12 2.06
N ASP A 70 1.41 -5.73 1.16
CA ASP A 70 2.86 -5.89 1.29
C ASP A 70 3.57 -4.86 0.41
N GLN A 71 4.87 -4.70 0.58
CA GLN A 71 5.66 -3.80 -0.24
C GLN A 71 6.97 -4.44 -0.71
N LEU A 72 7.42 -3.99 -1.89
CA LEU A 72 8.75 -4.24 -2.41
C LEU A 72 9.49 -2.88 -2.51
N SER A 73 10.72 -2.83 -2.01
CA SER A 73 11.59 -1.65 -2.15
C SER A 73 12.77 -1.99 -3.05
N ILE A 74 12.87 -1.31 -4.17
CA ILE A 74 13.94 -1.47 -5.16
C ILE A 74 14.90 -0.30 -5.01
N ARG A 75 16.13 -0.57 -4.58
CA ARG A 75 17.18 0.44 -4.37
C ARG A 75 18.06 0.55 -5.60
N PHE A 76 18.39 1.78 -5.97
CA PHE A 76 19.38 2.10 -6.98
C PHE A 76 20.64 2.62 -6.30
N THR A 77 21.81 2.27 -6.82
CA THR A 77 23.11 2.64 -6.25
C THR A 77 23.98 3.28 -7.31
N GLY A 78 25.00 4.01 -6.87
CA GLY A 78 25.89 4.73 -7.76
C GLY A 78 25.47 6.19 -8.00
N ASP A 79 26.32 6.93 -8.72
CA ASP A 79 26.14 8.36 -8.96
C ASP A 79 24.95 8.66 -9.89
N ASP A 80 24.52 7.69 -10.68
CA ASP A 80 23.42 7.75 -11.63
C ASP A 80 22.10 7.15 -11.08
N SER A 81 22.06 6.78 -9.80
CA SER A 81 20.93 6.11 -9.15
C SER A 81 19.58 6.80 -9.37
N LYS A 82 19.56 8.14 -9.36
CA LYS A 82 18.34 8.91 -9.64
C LYS A 82 17.90 8.76 -11.09
N SER A 83 18.83 8.83 -12.03
CA SER A 83 18.54 8.66 -13.45
C SER A 83 18.04 7.25 -13.75
N GLN A 84 18.62 6.23 -13.13
CA GLN A 84 18.15 4.85 -13.26
C GLN A 84 16.71 4.71 -12.74
N MET A 85 16.41 5.28 -11.59
CA MET A 85 15.06 5.27 -11.03
C MET A 85 14.05 5.95 -11.96
N ASP A 86 14.37 7.13 -12.50
CA ASP A 86 13.51 7.87 -13.42
C ASP A 86 13.28 7.08 -14.72
N GLN A 87 14.31 6.46 -15.29
CA GLN A 87 14.20 5.59 -16.46
C GLN A 87 13.28 4.38 -16.22
N LYS A 88 13.33 3.77 -15.03
CA LYS A 88 12.44 2.67 -14.67
C LYS A 88 10.97 3.11 -14.53
N MET A 89 10.74 4.30 -14.01
CA MET A 89 9.39 4.88 -13.98
C MET A 89 8.88 5.19 -15.39
N ASP A 90 9.73 5.71 -16.27
CA ASP A 90 9.36 6.00 -17.66
C ASP A 90 9.11 4.69 -18.46
N GLN A 91 9.89 3.64 -18.20
CA GLN A 91 9.64 2.30 -18.73
C GLN A 91 8.24 1.81 -18.32
N LEU A 92 7.87 1.93 -17.04
CA LEU A 92 6.57 1.50 -16.54
C LEU A 92 5.42 2.31 -17.15
N ARG A 93 5.62 3.63 -17.37
CA ARG A 93 4.63 4.50 -18.02
C ARG A 93 4.41 4.14 -19.49
N SER A 94 5.49 3.91 -20.22
CA SER A 94 5.44 3.67 -21.67
C SER A 94 5.01 2.25 -22.03
N ALA A 95 5.34 1.27 -21.19
CA ALA A 95 5.09 -0.14 -21.45
C ALA A 95 4.72 -0.88 -20.15
N PRO A 96 3.55 -0.58 -19.55
CA PRO A 96 3.10 -1.32 -18.38
C PRO A 96 2.88 -2.80 -18.73
N PRO A 97 3.19 -3.73 -17.83
CA PRO A 97 2.99 -5.15 -18.08
C PRO A 97 1.50 -5.48 -18.22
N ALA A 98 1.16 -6.38 -19.12
CA ALA A 98 -0.23 -6.83 -19.32
C ALA A 98 -0.72 -7.79 -18.22
N SER A 99 0.21 -8.42 -17.49
CA SER A 99 -0.08 -9.29 -16.34
C SER A 99 1.05 -9.22 -15.33
N ILE A 100 0.73 -9.39 -14.06
CA ILE A 100 1.69 -9.42 -12.93
C ILE A 100 1.19 -10.44 -11.90
N GLY A 101 2.06 -11.33 -11.44
CA GLY A 101 1.71 -12.37 -10.47
C GLY A 101 0.62 -13.31 -10.96
N GLY A 102 0.56 -13.56 -12.28
CA GLY A 102 -0.48 -14.36 -12.90
C GLY A 102 -1.83 -13.65 -13.07
N LEU A 103 -1.96 -12.40 -12.59
CA LEU A 103 -3.20 -11.61 -12.68
C LEU A 103 -3.13 -10.62 -13.85
N PRO A 104 -4.22 -10.44 -14.63
CA PRO A 104 -4.26 -9.44 -15.68
C PRO A 104 -4.22 -8.02 -15.10
N VAL A 105 -3.45 -7.14 -15.72
CA VAL A 105 -3.47 -5.70 -15.44
C VAL A 105 -4.55 -5.09 -16.34
N GLY A 106 -5.64 -4.63 -15.73
CA GLY A 106 -6.79 -4.06 -16.45
C GLY A 106 -6.69 -2.55 -16.59
N GLU A 107 -6.77 -1.82 -15.50
CA GLU A 107 -6.68 -0.35 -15.48
C GLU A 107 -5.26 0.10 -15.16
N VAL A 108 -4.74 1.06 -15.92
CA VAL A 108 -3.44 1.68 -15.68
C VAL A 108 -3.62 3.18 -15.60
N ALA A 109 -3.10 3.82 -14.56
CA ALA A 109 -3.17 5.28 -14.43
C ALA A 109 -1.81 5.87 -14.04
N ASP A 110 -1.42 6.95 -14.72
CA ASP A 110 -0.31 7.80 -14.29
C ASP A 110 -0.85 8.79 -13.24
N LEU A 111 -0.43 8.61 -12.01
CA LEU A 111 -0.85 9.46 -10.90
C LEU A 111 -0.34 10.90 -11.01
N ALA A 112 0.63 11.19 -11.90
CA ALA A 112 1.07 12.54 -12.19
C ALA A 112 -0.01 13.39 -12.87
N LEU A 113 -1.02 12.76 -13.45
CA LEU A 113 -2.18 13.41 -14.06
C LEU A 113 -3.35 13.60 -13.08
N GLY A 114 -3.20 13.14 -11.84
CA GLY A 114 -4.29 13.01 -10.86
C GLY A 114 -5.09 11.73 -11.07
N PHE A 115 -5.75 11.24 -10.04
CA PHE A 115 -6.50 9.98 -10.10
C PHE A 115 -7.63 9.97 -9.06
N ARG A 116 -8.86 9.73 -9.52
CA ARG A 116 -10.06 9.60 -8.65
C ARG A 116 -10.23 10.74 -7.65
N GLY A 117 -10.01 12.00 -8.08
CA GLY A 117 -10.11 13.18 -7.23
C GLY A 117 -8.89 13.46 -6.34
N LEU A 118 -7.87 12.62 -6.38
CA LEU A 118 -6.61 12.84 -5.67
C LEU A 118 -5.71 13.81 -6.43
N ASN A 119 -4.94 14.60 -5.67
CA ASN A 119 -3.94 15.51 -6.25
C ASN A 119 -2.86 14.76 -7.01
N PRO A 120 -2.32 15.34 -8.10
CA PRO A 120 -1.21 14.78 -8.84
C PRO A 120 -0.01 14.42 -7.95
N THR A 121 0.54 13.22 -8.17
CA THR A 121 1.74 12.74 -7.50
C THR A 121 2.54 11.84 -8.45
N ASN A 122 3.87 11.82 -8.33
CA ASN A 122 4.69 10.95 -9.16
C ASN A 122 4.48 9.48 -8.77
N GLY A 123 3.84 8.71 -9.64
CA GLY A 123 3.56 7.30 -9.42
C GLY A 123 2.71 6.69 -10.52
N MET A 124 2.61 5.37 -10.50
CA MET A 124 1.74 4.58 -11.38
C MET A 124 0.81 3.71 -10.56
N TRP A 125 -0.44 3.65 -10.96
CA TRP A 125 -1.45 2.74 -10.41
C TRP A 125 -1.78 1.65 -11.43
N LEU A 126 -1.74 0.41 -11.01
CA LEU A 126 -2.01 -0.78 -11.83
C LEU A 126 -3.12 -1.57 -11.15
N GLY A 127 -4.29 -1.64 -11.76
CA GLY A 127 -5.44 -2.36 -11.25
C GLY A 127 -5.43 -3.82 -11.67
N LEU A 128 -5.66 -4.70 -10.72
CA LEU A 128 -5.75 -6.15 -10.91
C LEU A 128 -7.23 -6.61 -10.93
N GLY A 129 -8.13 -5.76 -11.44
CA GLY A 129 -9.57 -6.01 -11.41
C GLY A 129 -10.11 -6.05 -9.98
N SER A 130 -10.92 -7.06 -9.67
CA SER A 130 -11.44 -7.27 -8.31
C SER A 130 -10.43 -7.92 -7.36
N ALA A 131 -9.28 -8.37 -7.86
CA ALA A 131 -8.27 -9.04 -7.04
C ALA A 131 -7.36 -8.07 -6.27
N GLY A 132 -7.31 -6.78 -6.64
CA GLY A 132 -6.49 -5.81 -5.94
C GLY A 132 -5.83 -4.77 -6.82
N ARG A 133 -4.68 -4.27 -6.37
CA ARG A 133 -3.94 -3.20 -7.04
C ARG A 133 -2.45 -3.21 -6.71
N ILE A 134 -1.69 -2.56 -7.56
CA ILE A 134 -0.28 -2.25 -7.33
C ILE A 134 -0.10 -0.75 -7.51
N VAL A 135 0.64 -0.11 -6.61
CA VAL A 135 1.05 1.30 -6.75
C VAL A 135 2.56 1.38 -6.72
N VAL A 136 3.15 1.93 -7.78
CA VAL A 136 4.60 2.14 -7.88
C VAL A 136 4.90 3.62 -7.78
N ARG A 137 5.80 4.00 -6.87
CA ARG A 137 6.21 5.40 -6.72
C ARG A 137 7.67 5.54 -6.32
N PRO A 138 8.37 6.57 -6.78
CA PRO A 138 9.69 6.89 -6.28
C PRO A 138 9.61 7.40 -4.83
N SER A 139 10.63 7.09 -4.04
CA SER A 139 10.83 7.72 -2.74
C SER A 139 11.25 9.18 -2.92
N GLY A 140 10.72 10.07 -2.09
CA GLY A 140 11.08 11.49 -2.12
C GLY A 140 12.47 11.81 -1.54
N THR A 141 13.04 10.89 -0.76
CA THR A 141 14.27 11.13 0.03
C THR A 141 15.41 10.18 -0.28
N GLU A 142 15.15 9.06 -0.94
CA GLU A 142 16.15 8.03 -1.24
C GLU A 142 15.99 7.56 -2.69
N PRO A 143 17.07 7.13 -3.35
CA PRO A 143 17.03 6.59 -4.71
C PRO A 143 16.46 5.17 -4.70
N LYS A 144 15.17 5.06 -4.48
CA LYS A 144 14.43 3.79 -4.48
C LYS A 144 13.02 3.93 -5.03
N LEU A 145 12.55 2.90 -5.71
CA LEU A 145 11.13 2.70 -6.01
C LEU A 145 10.48 1.89 -4.89
N LYS A 146 9.28 2.29 -4.54
CA LYS A 146 8.38 1.54 -3.65
C LYS A 146 7.25 0.98 -4.49
N VAL A 147 7.04 -0.32 -4.39
CA VAL A 147 5.93 -1.05 -4.98
C VAL A 147 5.02 -1.48 -3.85
N TYR A 148 3.87 -0.85 -3.73
CA TYR A 148 2.83 -1.23 -2.77
C TYR A 148 1.86 -2.18 -3.45
N ILE A 149 1.58 -3.30 -2.80
CA ILE A 149 0.76 -4.39 -3.33
C ILE A 149 -0.41 -4.58 -2.37
N GLU A 150 -1.61 -4.63 -2.90
CA GLU A 150 -2.80 -5.00 -2.15
C GLU A 150 -3.55 -6.10 -2.92
N ILE A 151 -3.81 -7.22 -2.23
CA ILE A 151 -4.68 -8.30 -2.72
C ILE A 151 -5.94 -8.32 -1.86
N VAL A 152 -7.09 -8.35 -2.51
CA VAL A 152 -8.40 -8.30 -1.84
C VAL A 152 -9.31 -9.40 -2.34
N GLY A 153 -10.28 -9.79 -1.53
CA GLY A 153 -11.38 -10.68 -1.92
C GLY A 153 -11.58 -11.87 -1.00
N GLU A 154 -12.46 -12.77 -1.44
CA GLU A 154 -12.72 -14.06 -0.78
C GLU A 154 -11.64 -15.09 -1.18
N VAL A 155 -10.41 -14.84 -0.77
CA VAL A 155 -9.25 -15.66 -1.09
C VAL A 155 -8.60 -16.15 0.20
N ALA A 156 -8.08 -17.37 0.20
CA ALA A 156 -7.35 -17.88 1.36
C ALA A 156 -6.06 -17.09 1.59
N ARG A 157 -5.70 -16.87 2.86
CA ARG A 157 -4.51 -16.07 3.22
C ARG A 157 -3.21 -16.58 2.59
N ASN A 158 -3.04 -17.90 2.50
CA ASN A 158 -1.87 -18.51 1.85
C ASN A 158 -1.84 -18.24 0.33
N GLU A 159 -2.97 -18.30 -0.35
CA GLU A 159 -3.08 -17.99 -1.78
C GLU A 159 -2.79 -16.51 -2.07
N ALA A 160 -3.31 -15.61 -1.22
CA ALA A 160 -2.99 -14.19 -1.32
C ALA A 160 -1.48 -13.94 -1.11
N GLN A 161 -0.85 -14.64 -0.15
CA GLN A 161 0.59 -14.55 0.10
C GLN A 161 1.42 -15.07 -1.08
N GLU A 162 1.01 -16.18 -1.71
CA GLU A 162 1.65 -16.71 -2.91
C GLU A 162 1.53 -15.73 -4.08
N THR A 163 0.34 -15.14 -4.27
CA THR A 163 0.10 -14.12 -5.29
C THR A 163 0.98 -12.89 -5.08
N ILE A 164 1.07 -12.38 -3.85
CA ILE A 164 1.96 -11.26 -3.50
C ILE A 164 3.42 -11.61 -3.79
N SER A 165 3.86 -12.83 -3.47
CA SER A 165 5.22 -13.30 -3.73
C SER A 165 5.52 -13.37 -5.23
N ALA A 166 4.56 -13.84 -6.03
CA ALA A 166 4.67 -13.84 -7.49
C ALA A 166 4.73 -12.42 -8.05
N ILE A 167 3.89 -11.50 -7.56
CA ILE A 167 3.92 -10.08 -7.94
C ILE A 167 5.29 -9.46 -7.64
N LYS A 168 5.86 -9.71 -6.46
CA LYS A 168 7.18 -9.19 -6.09
C LYS A 168 8.26 -9.72 -7.04
N THR A 169 8.19 -10.99 -7.41
CA THR A 169 9.12 -11.61 -8.37
C THR A 169 9.00 -10.95 -9.75
N ASP A 170 7.79 -10.83 -10.28
CA ASP A 170 7.55 -10.24 -11.60
C ASP A 170 7.98 -8.77 -11.65
N MET A 171 7.70 -8.01 -10.59
CA MET A 171 8.13 -6.60 -10.49
C MET A 171 9.66 -6.47 -10.38
N SER A 172 10.32 -7.38 -9.66
CA SER A 172 11.80 -7.44 -9.62
C SER A 172 12.37 -7.71 -11.01
N VAL A 173 11.83 -8.68 -11.73
CA VAL A 173 12.23 -9.00 -13.12
C VAL A 173 11.97 -7.81 -14.04
N PHE A 174 10.78 -7.18 -13.96
CA PHE A 174 10.43 -6.01 -14.77
C PHE A 174 11.42 -4.85 -14.58
N PHE A 175 11.85 -4.62 -13.35
CA PHE A 175 12.82 -3.56 -13.05
C PHE A 175 14.28 -4.01 -13.19
N GLY A 176 14.54 -5.30 -13.42
CA GLY A 176 15.89 -5.84 -13.64
C GLY A 176 16.75 -5.95 -12.38
N VAL A 177 16.14 -6.34 -11.26
CA VAL A 177 16.77 -6.50 -9.94
C VAL A 177 16.44 -7.85 -9.35
#